data_93364172a0a02431f40d2cea383f6ef9
#
_entry.id   93364172a0a02431f40d2cea383f6ef9
#
_cell.length_a   1.000
_cell.length_b   1.000
_cell.length_c   1.000
_cell.angle_alpha   90.00
_cell.angle_beta   90.00
_cell.angle_gamma   90.00
#
_symmetry.space_group_name_H-M   'P 1'
#
loop_
_entity.id
_entity.type
_entity.pdbx_description
1 polymer ?
#
loop_
_entity_poly.entity_id
_entity_poly.type
_entity_poly.pdbx_seq_one_letter_code
_entity_poly.pdbx_strand_id
1 'polypeptide(L)'
;MTIVTVGIDLAKNVFAVHGVDGAGKPVLVRPSVARDKLLKLIAALPPCLIGMEACSGAHYWAREFQKFGHTVRIMAPKFVAPYRLGGKHAKNDAADAAAICEAAT
;
A
#
# COMPACT_ATOMS: atom_id res chain seq x y z
N MET A 1 -16.24 -5.65 -7.22
CA MET A 1 -15.44 -6.05 -6.06
C MET A 1 -15.00 -4.82 -5.29
N THR A 2 -15.27 -4.82 -4.01
CA THR A 2 -14.94 -3.67 -3.17
C THR A 2 -13.55 -3.86 -2.56
N ILE A 3 -12.69 -2.86 -2.74
CA ILE A 3 -11.37 -2.88 -2.13
C ILE A 3 -11.51 -2.60 -0.65
N VAL A 4 -10.91 -3.45 0.18
CA VAL A 4 -10.98 -3.34 1.64
C VAL A 4 -9.65 -2.88 2.22
N THR A 5 -8.54 -3.37 1.68
CA THR A 5 -7.22 -3.04 2.16
C THR A 5 -6.28 -2.76 0.99
N VAL A 6 -5.45 -1.75 1.13
CA VAL A 6 -4.46 -1.36 0.14
C VAL A 6 -3.10 -1.25 0.81
N GLY A 7 -2.09 -1.85 0.20
CA GLY A 7 -0.71 -1.67 0.61
C GLY A 7 0.01 -0.79 -0.39
N ILE A 8 0.78 0.16 0.10
CA ILE A 8 1.54 1.07 -0.75
C ILE A 8 3.00 1.02 -0.35
N ASP A 9 3.85 0.69 -1.32
CA ASP A 9 5.30 0.74 -1.14
C ASP A 9 5.78 2.10 -1.61
N LEU A 10 6.22 2.92 -0.65
CA LEU A 10 6.61 4.30 -0.92
C LEU A 10 8.04 4.36 -1.45
N ALA A 11 8.22 5.13 -2.50
CA ALA A 11 9.53 5.40 -3.06
C ALA A 11 9.63 6.89 -3.37
N LYS A 12 10.70 7.33 -4.02
CA LYS A 12 10.87 8.76 -4.29
C LYS A 12 9.90 9.26 -5.35
N ASN A 13 9.85 8.58 -6.48
CA ASN A 13 9.09 9.06 -7.64
C ASN A 13 8.07 8.07 -8.16
N VAL A 14 8.23 6.80 -7.82
CA VAL A 14 7.37 5.73 -8.30
C VAL A 14 6.93 4.88 -7.11
N PHE A 15 5.65 4.58 -7.06
CA PHE A 15 5.05 3.84 -5.94
C PHE A 15 4.41 2.57 -6.46
N ALA A 16 4.43 1.52 -5.64
CA ALA A 16 3.69 0.29 -5.94
C ALA A 16 2.44 0.24 -5.08
N VAL A 17 1.33 -0.16 -5.67
CA VAL A 17 0.04 -0.21 -5.00
C VAL A 17 -0.57 -1.60 -5.19
N HIS A 18 -1.04 -2.20 -4.09
CA HIS A 18 -1.66 -3.51 -4.11
C HIS A 18 -2.91 -3.47 -3.25
N GLY A 19 -4.07 -3.70 -3.86
CA GLY A 19 -5.35 -3.66 -3.14
C GLY A 19 -6.06 -5.00 -3.22
N VAL A 20 -6.72 -5.36 -2.12
CA VAL A 20 -7.45 -6.63 -2.02
C VAL A 20 -8.89 -6.38 -1.59
N ASP A 21 -9.76 -7.34 -1.90
CA ASP A 21 -11.15 -7.34 -1.43
C ASP A 21 -11.26 -7.99 -0.06
N GLY A 22 -12.47 -8.15 0.43
CA GLY A 22 -12.72 -8.72 1.76
C GLY A 22 -12.27 -10.16 1.92
N ALA A 23 -12.07 -10.87 0.82
CA ALA A 23 -11.57 -12.24 0.85
C ALA A 23 -10.04 -12.31 0.70
N GLY A 24 -9.38 -11.15 0.61
CA GLY A 24 -7.94 -11.10 0.45
C GLY A 24 -7.49 -11.30 -1.00
N LYS A 25 -8.42 -11.25 -1.93
CA LYS A 25 -8.11 -11.46 -3.35
C LYS A 25 -7.63 -10.14 -3.97
N PRO A 26 -6.52 -10.17 -4.72
CA PRO A 26 -6.04 -8.96 -5.39
C PRO A 26 -7.05 -8.44 -6.41
N VAL A 27 -7.43 -7.18 -6.29
CA VAL A 27 -8.35 -6.52 -7.21
C VAL A 27 -7.76 -5.23 -7.78
N LEU A 28 -6.64 -4.78 -7.24
CA LEU A 28 -5.93 -3.60 -7.75
C LEU A 28 -4.44 -3.88 -7.62
N VAL A 29 -3.75 -3.97 -8.75
CA VAL A 29 -2.30 -4.17 -8.75
C VAL A 29 -1.69 -3.15 -9.69
N ARG A 30 -0.92 -2.22 -9.13
CA ARG A 30 -0.22 -1.19 -9.88
C ARG A 30 1.23 -1.17 -9.43
N PRO A 31 2.11 -1.87 -10.13
CA PRO A 31 3.52 -1.96 -9.70
C PRO A 31 4.30 -0.66 -9.87
N SER A 32 3.77 0.27 -10.64
CA SER A 32 4.49 1.51 -10.92
C SER A 32 3.50 2.65 -11.10
N VAL A 33 3.34 3.45 -10.05
CA VAL A 33 2.46 4.62 -10.07
C VAL A 33 3.32 5.86 -9.88
N ALA A 34 3.24 6.79 -10.81
CA ALA A 34 3.99 8.03 -10.72
C ALA A 34 3.51 8.86 -9.54
N ARG A 35 4.43 9.64 -8.95
CA ARG A 35 4.14 10.43 -7.76
C ARG A 35 2.93 11.35 -7.95
N ASP A 36 2.83 12.00 -9.11
CA ASP A 36 1.74 12.93 -9.38
C ASP A 36 0.40 12.24 -9.65
N LYS A 37 0.41 10.93 -9.79
CA LYS A 37 -0.81 10.15 -10.05
C LYS A 37 -1.32 9.44 -8.80
N LEU A 38 -0.51 9.35 -7.76
CA LEU A 38 -0.85 8.55 -6.59
C LEU A 38 -2.08 9.08 -5.86
N LEU A 39 -2.14 10.39 -5.62
CA LEU A 39 -3.29 10.98 -4.93
C LEU A 39 -4.59 10.77 -5.70
N LYS A 40 -4.55 10.90 -7.02
CA LYS A 40 -5.74 10.66 -7.84
C LYS A 40 -6.23 9.23 -7.74
N LEU A 41 -5.29 8.28 -7.78
CA LEU A 41 -5.64 6.87 -7.69
C LEU A 41 -6.31 6.56 -6.35
N ILE A 42 -5.70 7.02 -5.26
CA ILE A 42 -6.20 6.72 -3.93
C ILE A 42 -7.51 7.47 -3.65
N ALA A 43 -7.64 8.69 -4.14
CA ALA A 43 -8.88 9.46 -3.97
C ALA A 43 -10.07 8.80 -4.65
N ALA A 44 -9.83 8.05 -5.72
CA ALA A 44 -10.90 7.39 -6.47
C ALA A 44 -11.39 6.10 -5.79
N LEU A 45 -10.68 5.61 -4.78
CA LEU A 45 -11.06 4.38 -4.09
C LEU A 45 -12.13 4.65 -3.04
N PRO A 46 -13.04 3.67 -2.79
CA PRO A 46 -13.94 3.80 -1.66
C PRO A 46 -13.13 3.81 -0.37
N PRO A 47 -13.66 4.38 0.72
CA PRO A 47 -12.93 4.39 1.98
C PRO A 47 -12.48 2.98 2.36
N CYS A 48 -11.19 2.84 2.66
CA CYS A 48 -10.59 1.54 2.94
C CYS A 48 -9.41 1.71 3.89
N LEU A 49 -8.83 0.58 4.28
CA LEU A 49 -7.61 0.58 5.10
C LEU A 49 -6.40 0.66 4.19
N ILE A 50 -5.53 1.62 4.44
CA ILE A 50 -4.29 1.77 3.68
C ILE A 50 -3.11 1.52 4.60
N GLY A 51 -2.28 0.55 4.22
CA GLY A 51 -1.06 0.23 4.94
C GLY A 51 0.16 0.77 4.23
N MET A 52 1.11 1.26 5.02
CA MET A 52 2.40 1.73 4.53
C MET A 52 3.48 1.33 5.51
N GLU A 53 4.68 1.10 4.99
CA GLU A 53 5.84 0.85 5.83
C GLU A 53 6.43 2.19 6.27
N ALA A 54 6.84 2.28 7.53
CA ALA A 54 7.39 3.53 8.07
C ALA A 54 8.64 3.96 7.30
N CYS A 55 8.63 5.19 6.84
CA CYS A 55 9.75 5.80 6.13
C CYS A 55 9.57 7.32 6.16
N SER A 56 10.52 8.05 5.61
CA SER A 56 10.54 9.51 5.74
C SER A 56 9.32 10.20 5.14
N GLY A 57 8.66 9.64 4.15
CA GLY A 57 7.50 10.27 3.53
C GLY A 57 6.16 9.77 4.03
N ALA A 58 6.15 8.74 4.90
CA ALA A 58 4.91 8.05 5.25
C ALA A 58 3.87 8.95 5.90
N HIS A 59 4.29 9.82 6.81
CA HIS A 59 3.33 10.68 7.53
C HIS A 59 2.66 11.71 6.62
N TYR A 60 3.39 12.23 5.65
CA TYR A 60 2.81 13.14 4.67
C TYR A 60 1.70 12.43 3.88
N TRP A 61 2.01 11.26 3.35
CA TRP A 61 1.04 10.52 2.55
C TRP A 61 -0.14 10.08 3.39
N ALA A 62 0.11 9.66 4.64
CA ALA A 62 -0.98 9.28 5.55
C ALA A 62 -1.97 10.42 5.73
N ARG A 63 -1.48 11.62 5.95
CA ARG A 63 -2.38 12.79 6.12
C ARG A 63 -3.19 13.04 4.86
N GLU A 64 -2.56 12.92 3.69
CA GLU A 64 -3.27 13.12 2.43
C GLU A 64 -4.35 12.08 2.20
N PHE A 65 -4.04 10.81 2.49
CA PHE A 65 -5.02 9.74 2.30
C PHE A 65 -6.17 9.83 3.29
N GLN A 66 -5.90 10.27 4.50
CA GLN A 66 -6.95 10.47 5.51
C GLN A 66 -7.96 11.53 5.08
N LYS A 67 -7.54 12.51 4.30
CA LYS A 67 -8.45 13.54 3.78
C LYS A 67 -9.52 12.95 2.86
N PHE A 68 -9.23 11.81 2.24
CA PHE A 68 -10.19 11.13 1.36
C PHE A 68 -11.10 10.16 2.11
N GLY A 69 -10.97 10.09 3.44
CA GLY A 69 -11.80 9.19 4.26
C GLY A 69 -11.20 7.84 4.53
N HIS A 70 -9.95 7.60 4.12
CA HIS A 70 -9.29 6.32 4.38
C HIS A 70 -8.73 6.24 5.79
N THR A 71 -8.66 5.02 6.30
CA THR A 71 -7.95 4.72 7.54
C THR A 71 -6.52 4.32 7.17
N VAL A 72 -5.53 4.93 7.79
CA VAL A 72 -4.14 4.68 7.42
C VAL A 72 -3.39 4.04 8.59
N ARG A 73 -2.61 3.02 8.28
CA ARG A 73 -1.78 2.32 9.25
C ARG A 73 -0.33 2.34 8.76
N ILE A 74 0.55 2.94 9.56
CA ILE A 74 1.98 2.96 9.27
C ILE A 74 2.64 1.91 10.15
N MET A 75 3.38 0.98 9.54
CA MET A 75 3.96 -0.15 10.25
C MET A 75 5.48 -0.13 10.17
N ALA A 76 6.14 -0.53 11.26
CA ALA A 76 7.58 -0.68 11.23
C ALA A 76 7.96 -1.83 10.28
N PRO A 77 9.11 -1.74 9.61
CA PRO A 77 9.53 -2.79 8.67
C PRO A 77 9.51 -4.20 9.26
N LYS A 78 9.81 -4.34 10.53
CA LYS A 78 9.81 -5.66 11.19
C LYS A 78 8.44 -6.34 11.18
N PHE A 79 7.36 -5.57 11.10
CA PHE A 79 6.02 -6.13 11.06
C PHE A 79 5.62 -6.55 9.66
N VAL A 80 6.31 -6.04 8.65
CA VAL A 80 6.04 -6.38 7.25
C VAL A 80 6.92 -7.55 6.79
N ALA A 81 8.11 -7.66 7.33
CA ALA A 81 9.09 -8.65 6.91
C ALA A 81 8.55 -10.09 6.84
N PRO A 82 7.76 -10.58 7.82
CA PRO A 82 7.26 -11.94 7.74
C PRO A 82 6.37 -12.22 6.53
N TYR A 83 5.82 -11.20 5.93
CA TYR A 83 4.92 -11.35 4.78
C TYR A 83 5.65 -11.26 3.44
N ARG A 84 6.96 -10.97 3.46
CA ARG A 84 7.77 -10.97 2.24
C ARG A 84 8.19 -12.40 1.93
N LEU A 85 7.58 -12.95 0.90
CA LEU A 85 7.81 -14.33 0.52
C LEU A 85 9.23 -14.55 0.02
N GLY A 86 9.92 -15.51 0.63
CA GLY A 86 11.21 -15.96 0.16
C GLY A 86 12.33 -14.95 0.22
N GLY A 87 12.12 -13.80 0.82
CA GLY A 87 13.13 -12.77 0.96
C GLY A 87 13.87 -12.43 -0.33
N LYS A 88 14.76 -13.32 -0.74
CA LYS A 88 15.59 -13.08 -1.93
C LYS A 88 14.83 -13.03 -3.24
N HIS A 89 13.64 -13.58 -3.28
CA HIS A 89 12.82 -13.59 -4.47
C HIS A 89 11.79 -12.46 -4.51
N ALA A 90 11.59 -11.80 -3.41
CA ALA A 90 10.56 -10.78 -3.28
C ALA A 90 11.15 -9.37 -3.45
N LYS A 91 12.06 -9.23 -4.39
CA LYS A 91 12.78 -7.97 -4.61
C LYS A 91 12.18 -7.15 -5.72
N ASN A 92 10.86 -6.98 -5.69
CA ASN A 92 10.21 -6.08 -6.63
C ASN A 92 9.12 -5.32 -5.90
N ASP A 93 8.76 -4.17 -6.45
CA ASP A 93 7.85 -3.24 -5.82
C ASP A 93 6.46 -3.83 -5.63
N ALA A 94 6.00 -4.62 -6.58
CA ALA A 94 4.68 -5.23 -6.49
C ALA A 94 4.60 -6.23 -5.33
N ALA A 95 5.66 -7.03 -5.14
CA ALA A 95 5.72 -7.99 -4.04
C ALA A 95 5.80 -7.28 -2.69
N ASP A 96 6.53 -6.17 -2.63
CA ASP A 96 6.63 -5.37 -1.40
C ASP A 96 5.29 -4.75 -1.04
N ALA A 97 4.57 -4.22 -2.02
CA ALA A 97 3.24 -3.64 -1.77
C ALA A 97 2.27 -4.72 -1.30
N ALA A 98 2.34 -5.91 -1.87
CA ALA A 98 1.49 -7.04 -1.46
C ALA A 98 1.77 -7.44 -0.01
N ALA A 99 3.04 -7.48 0.38
CA ALA A 99 3.42 -7.79 1.76
C ALA A 99 2.91 -6.74 2.73
N ILE A 100 3.02 -5.48 2.36
CA ILE A 100 2.51 -4.37 3.18
C ILE A 100 0.99 -4.49 3.34
N CYS A 101 0.29 -4.80 2.25
CA CYS A 101 -1.15 -4.97 2.26
C CYS A 101 -1.56 -6.09 3.21
N GLU A 102 -0.89 -7.23 3.12
CA GLU A 102 -1.18 -8.37 3.97
C GLU A 102 -0.90 -8.08 5.45
N ALA A 103 0.22 -7.41 5.73
CA ALA A 103 0.57 -7.05 7.09
C ALA A 103 -0.44 -6.08 7.70
N ALA A 104 -1.02 -5.20 6.90
CA ALA A 104 -1.99 -4.21 7.37
C ALA A 104 -3.35 -4.83 7.66
N THR A 105 -3.65 -5.93 7.00
CA THR A 105 -4.91 -6.63 7.19
C THR A 105 -4.92 -7.39 8.50
#